data_636d9819f90d6c4e4c003a258084c14f
#
_entry.id   636d9819f90d6c4e4c003a258084c14f
#
_cell.length_a   1.000
_cell.length_b   1.000
_cell.length_c   1.000
_cell.angle_alpha   90.00
_cell.angle_beta   90.00
_cell.angle_gamma   90.00
#
_symmetry.space_group_name_H-M   'P 1'
#
loop_
_entity.id
_entity.type
_entity.pdbx_description
1 polymer ?
#
loop_
_entity_poly.entity_id
_entity_poly.type
_entity_poly.pdbx_seq_one_letter_code
_entity_poly.pdbx_strand_id
1 'polypeptide(L)'
;MNKTLAAVALGTLVAAASAGAHAACLSDAQVADFFAAREARTPAADVENLDEADAGCTRAKLNALLARKHGAVIGYKAGLTNPAVQKRFNYDQPVWGVLYQGMVLDTGSVVDAAFGARPLFEADMLVRVKSADINSAKTPADVLASIDQIIPFIELPDLAVQTPTRLNGPGLAGINVAARLGVKGLPVDVPTTAGGQAWLLESLRDMTVVMKDGQGAELARGKGSDILEHPLNAVVWLAGALAKEGLALKPGDLVSLGSFSPLLPPKAGQTVLVTYEGLSRTQPVVATFK
;
A
#
# COMPACT_ATOMS: atom_id res chain seq x y z
N MET A 1 53.08 4.92 70.25
CA MET A 1 53.17 4.47 68.81
C MET A 1 51.83 3.97 68.40
N ASN A 2 51.02 4.86 67.84
CA ASN A 2 49.65 4.54 67.35
C ASN A 2 49.70 4.40 65.83
N LYS A 3 49.34 3.23 65.35
CA LYS A 3 49.14 2.99 63.91
C LYS A 3 47.66 3.09 63.58
N THR A 4 47.34 4.13 62.85
CA THR A 4 45.97 4.36 62.28
C THR A 4 45.88 3.56 60.97
N LEU A 5 44.95 2.59 60.89
CA LEU A 5 44.55 1.95 59.64
C LEU A 5 43.51 2.78 58.91
N ALA A 6 43.81 3.19 57.70
CA ALA A 6 42.87 3.80 56.80
C ALA A 6 42.14 2.69 55.99
N ALA A 7 40.83 2.60 56.12
CA ALA A 7 39.98 1.74 55.30
C ALA A 7 39.62 2.46 54.01
N VAL A 8 40.03 1.91 52.89
CA VAL A 8 39.63 2.35 51.54
C VAL A 8 38.32 1.65 51.17
N ALA A 9 37.22 2.39 51.10
CA ALA A 9 35.95 1.88 50.62
C ALA A 9 35.93 1.95 49.07
N LEU A 10 35.94 0.78 48.44
CA LEU A 10 35.82 0.62 47.00
C LEU A 10 34.32 0.68 46.64
N GLY A 11 33.84 1.84 46.16
CA GLY A 11 32.47 1.99 45.66
C GLY A 11 32.36 1.41 44.26
N THR A 12 31.63 0.31 44.10
CA THR A 12 31.26 -0.27 42.81
C THR A 12 30.14 0.57 42.20
N LEU A 13 30.44 1.36 41.16
CA LEU A 13 29.46 2.01 40.30
C LEU A 13 28.81 0.92 39.44
N VAL A 14 27.55 0.56 39.73
CA VAL A 14 26.71 -0.22 38.84
C VAL A 14 26.14 0.74 37.80
N ALA A 15 26.72 0.76 36.60
CA ALA A 15 26.12 1.42 35.45
C ALA A 15 24.88 0.63 35.02
N ALA A 16 23.68 1.12 35.37
CA ALA A 16 22.44 0.64 34.81
C ALA A 16 22.42 1.03 33.33
N ALA A 17 22.73 0.10 32.44
CA ALA A 17 22.46 0.23 31.04
C ALA A 17 20.91 0.26 30.87
N SER A 18 20.35 1.45 30.64
CA SER A 18 18.99 1.60 30.15
C SER A 18 18.97 0.99 28.75
N ALA A 19 18.60 -0.29 28.64
CA ALA A 19 18.17 -0.87 27.37
C ALA A 19 16.96 -0.05 26.94
N GLY A 20 17.15 0.83 25.95
CA GLY A 20 16.04 1.46 25.26
C GLY A 20 15.12 0.33 24.81
N ALA A 21 13.85 0.36 25.23
CA ALA A 21 12.85 -0.57 24.76
C ALA A 21 12.69 -0.29 23.25
N HIS A 22 13.42 -1.04 22.43
CA HIS A 22 13.04 -1.14 21.02
C HIS A 22 11.63 -1.68 20.99
N ALA A 23 10.74 -0.97 20.28
CA ALA A 23 9.41 -1.47 20.01
C ALA A 23 9.60 -2.82 19.31
N ALA A 24 8.99 -3.85 19.83
CA ALA A 24 9.07 -5.18 19.23
C ALA A 24 7.90 -5.34 18.24
N CYS A 25 8.11 -6.17 17.21
CA CYS A 25 7.06 -6.72 16.39
C CYS A 25 5.83 -7.06 17.26
N LEU A 26 4.62 -6.69 16.81
CA LEU A 26 3.41 -7.02 17.57
C LEU A 26 3.36 -8.52 17.90
N SER A 27 2.94 -8.84 19.12
CA SER A 27 2.73 -10.24 19.52
C SER A 27 1.64 -10.90 18.68
N ASP A 28 1.63 -12.22 18.63
CA ASP A 28 0.60 -12.97 17.90
C ASP A 28 -0.82 -12.65 18.41
N ALA A 29 -0.98 -12.41 19.72
CA ALA A 29 -2.25 -11.99 20.32
C ALA A 29 -2.66 -10.60 19.81
N GLN A 30 -1.77 -9.61 19.79
CA GLN A 30 -2.08 -8.27 19.27
C GLN A 30 -2.44 -8.29 17.80
N VAL A 31 -1.75 -9.10 16.99
CA VAL A 31 -2.07 -9.26 15.56
C VAL A 31 -3.41 -9.97 15.38
N ALA A 32 -3.73 -10.98 16.19
CA ALA A 32 -5.03 -11.66 16.17
C ALA A 32 -6.17 -10.70 16.56
N ASP A 33 -5.97 -9.87 17.58
CA ASP A 33 -6.94 -8.86 18.01
C ASP A 33 -7.16 -7.80 16.93
N PHE A 34 -6.07 -7.31 16.29
CA PHE A 34 -6.16 -6.40 15.15
C PHE A 34 -6.95 -7.03 14.00
N PHE A 35 -6.64 -8.27 13.64
CA PHE A 35 -7.33 -8.99 12.57
C PHE A 35 -8.81 -9.18 12.89
N ALA A 36 -9.16 -9.56 14.12
CA ALA A 36 -10.55 -9.75 14.57
C ALA A 36 -11.34 -8.42 14.50
N ALA A 37 -10.78 -7.32 14.99
CA ALA A 37 -11.40 -6.00 14.93
C ALA A 37 -11.60 -5.55 13.47
N ARG A 38 -10.58 -5.73 12.60
CA ARG A 38 -10.65 -5.46 11.17
C ARG A 38 -11.78 -6.23 10.49
N GLU A 39 -11.92 -7.54 10.78
CA GLU A 39 -12.99 -8.35 10.19
C GLU A 39 -14.37 -7.99 10.74
N ALA A 40 -14.46 -7.59 12.02
CA ALA A 40 -15.66 -7.05 12.63
C ALA A 40 -16.01 -5.62 12.18
N ARG A 41 -15.14 -4.96 11.37
CA ARG A 41 -15.29 -3.57 10.93
C ARG A 41 -15.34 -2.59 12.11
N THR A 42 -14.61 -2.88 13.18
CA THR A 42 -14.47 -2.02 14.36
C THR A 42 -13.03 -1.52 14.47
N PRO A 43 -12.81 -0.30 14.99
CA PRO A 43 -11.45 0.23 15.11
C PRO A 43 -10.61 -0.64 16.06
N ALA A 44 -9.50 -1.16 15.56
CA ALA A 44 -8.49 -1.86 16.34
C ALA A 44 -7.65 -0.88 17.19
N ALA A 45 -6.88 -1.41 18.14
CA ALA A 45 -5.88 -0.62 18.84
C ALA A 45 -4.89 0.03 17.87
N ASP A 46 -4.36 1.20 18.24
CA ASP A 46 -3.38 1.91 17.44
C ASP A 46 -2.08 1.10 17.32
N VAL A 47 -1.46 1.14 16.14
CA VAL A 47 -0.19 0.49 15.84
C VAL A 47 0.87 1.57 15.75
N GLU A 48 1.69 1.64 16.81
CA GLU A 48 2.65 2.73 16.99
C GLU A 48 4.04 2.19 17.35
N ASN A 49 5.03 3.06 17.22
CA ASN A 49 6.40 2.81 17.63
C ASN A 49 7.07 1.58 16.98
N LEU A 50 6.60 1.17 15.81
CA LEU A 50 7.29 0.16 15.01
C LEU A 50 8.43 0.81 14.23
N ASP A 51 9.56 0.14 14.12
CA ASP A 51 10.55 0.38 13.09
C ASP A 51 10.22 -0.43 11.81
N GLU A 52 11.06 -0.35 10.79
CA GLU A 52 10.82 -1.04 9.52
C GLU A 52 10.88 -2.58 9.67
N ALA A 53 11.77 -3.09 10.53
CA ALA A 53 11.91 -4.53 10.78
C ALA A 53 10.70 -5.07 11.54
N ASP A 54 10.25 -4.34 12.56
CA ASP A 54 9.06 -4.65 13.36
C ASP A 54 7.79 -4.60 12.50
N ALA A 55 7.70 -3.64 11.59
CA ALA A 55 6.60 -3.53 10.64
C ALA A 55 6.57 -4.73 9.68
N GLY A 56 7.72 -5.15 9.15
CA GLY A 56 7.84 -6.33 8.30
C GLY A 56 7.40 -7.61 9.02
N CYS A 57 7.89 -7.82 10.24
CA CYS A 57 7.50 -8.93 11.10
C CYS A 57 6.00 -8.93 11.42
N THR A 58 5.43 -7.77 11.82
CA THR A 58 4.01 -7.60 12.12
C THR A 58 3.16 -7.90 10.89
N ARG A 59 3.53 -7.36 9.73
CA ARG A 59 2.88 -7.61 8.45
C ARG A 59 2.89 -9.09 8.08
N ALA A 60 4.02 -9.80 8.27
CA ALA A 60 4.13 -11.22 7.98
C ALA A 60 3.11 -12.05 8.80
N LYS A 61 2.97 -11.76 10.10
CA LYS A 61 1.98 -12.40 10.96
C LYS A 61 0.54 -12.10 10.52
N LEU A 62 0.24 -10.84 10.23
CA LEU A 62 -1.09 -10.43 9.76
C LEU A 62 -1.42 -11.09 8.41
N ASN A 63 -0.46 -11.14 7.49
CA ASN A 63 -0.62 -11.76 6.18
C ASN A 63 -0.93 -13.26 6.25
N ALA A 64 -0.41 -13.98 7.25
CA ALA A 64 -0.77 -15.37 7.50
C ALA A 64 -2.27 -15.55 7.85
N LEU A 65 -2.88 -14.59 8.55
CA LEU A 65 -4.31 -14.57 8.84
C LEU A 65 -5.14 -14.14 7.63
N LEU A 66 -4.69 -13.09 6.92
CA LEU A 66 -5.35 -12.59 5.71
C LEU A 66 -5.42 -13.65 4.61
N ALA A 67 -4.34 -14.42 4.39
CA ALA A 67 -4.31 -15.48 3.40
C ALA A 67 -5.35 -16.58 3.69
N ARG A 68 -5.54 -16.95 4.95
CA ARG A 68 -6.57 -17.94 5.36
C ARG A 68 -7.99 -17.42 5.08
N LYS A 69 -8.21 -16.13 5.20
CA LYS A 69 -9.53 -15.49 5.05
C LYS A 69 -9.84 -15.15 3.60
N HIS A 70 -8.86 -14.59 2.88
CA HIS A 70 -9.08 -13.99 1.56
C HIS A 70 -8.49 -14.80 0.39
N GLY A 71 -7.91 -15.98 0.68
CA GLY A 71 -7.39 -16.89 -0.34
C GLY A 71 -5.95 -16.59 -0.77
N ALA A 72 -5.63 -16.99 -1.99
CA ALA A 72 -4.28 -16.89 -2.51
C ALA A 72 -3.78 -15.45 -2.66
N VAL A 73 -2.47 -15.24 -2.50
CA VAL A 73 -1.80 -14.00 -2.90
C VAL A 73 -1.90 -13.87 -4.43
N ILE A 74 -2.38 -12.73 -4.89
CA ILE A 74 -2.51 -12.40 -6.32
C ILE A 74 -1.59 -11.24 -6.72
N GLY A 75 -0.81 -10.70 -5.79
CA GLY A 75 0.12 -9.62 -6.05
C GLY A 75 0.37 -8.74 -4.83
N TYR A 76 0.82 -7.53 -5.11
CA TYR A 76 1.29 -6.59 -4.09
C TYR A 76 0.82 -5.18 -4.41
N LYS A 77 0.82 -4.33 -3.39
CA LYS A 77 0.54 -2.90 -3.55
C LYS A 77 1.72 -2.07 -3.04
N ALA A 78 2.05 -1.01 -3.75
CA ALA A 78 2.87 0.08 -3.24
C ALA A 78 1.96 1.16 -2.63
N GLY A 79 2.30 1.66 -1.47
CA GLY A 79 1.64 2.80 -0.82
C GLY A 79 2.63 3.91 -0.54
N LEU A 80 2.15 5.10 -0.18
CA LEU A 80 2.99 6.29 0.04
C LEU A 80 3.89 6.60 -1.17
N THR A 81 3.39 6.40 -2.37
CA THR A 81 4.12 6.66 -3.62
C THR A 81 3.98 8.10 -4.12
N ASN A 82 3.16 8.90 -3.44
CA ASN A 82 2.91 10.30 -3.73
C ASN A 82 3.41 11.18 -2.56
N PRO A 83 4.19 12.26 -2.78
CA PRO A 83 4.72 13.11 -1.72
C PRO A 83 3.66 13.71 -0.78
N ALA A 84 2.46 14.04 -1.30
CA ALA A 84 1.37 14.57 -0.48
C ALA A 84 0.85 13.51 0.52
N VAL A 85 0.80 12.24 0.11
CA VAL A 85 0.41 11.12 0.99
C VAL A 85 1.53 10.79 1.98
N GLN A 86 2.80 10.83 1.56
CA GLN A 86 3.96 10.68 2.46
C GLN A 86 3.90 11.70 3.61
N LYS A 87 3.67 12.97 3.28
CA LYS A 87 3.53 14.04 4.28
C LYS A 87 2.40 13.77 5.28
N ARG A 88 1.26 13.23 4.82
CA ARG A 88 0.12 12.87 5.68
C ARG A 88 0.50 11.83 6.74
N PHE A 89 1.35 10.87 6.39
CA PHE A 89 1.78 9.79 7.28
C PHE A 89 3.14 10.07 7.94
N ASN A 90 3.66 11.30 7.83
CA ASN A 90 4.96 11.71 8.37
C ASN A 90 6.07 10.69 8.05
N TYR A 91 6.16 10.32 6.76
CA TYR A 91 7.12 9.35 6.27
C TYR A 91 7.50 9.69 4.83
N ASP A 92 8.77 9.53 4.46
CA ASP A 92 9.35 10.01 3.21
C ASP A 92 9.69 8.92 2.20
N GLN A 93 9.26 7.68 2.48
CA GLN A 93 9.49 6.54 1.62
C GLN A 93 8.19 5.80 1.32
N PRO A 94 8.11 5.07 0.20
CA PRO A 94 6.99 4.18 -0.03
C PRO A 94 6.99 3.00 0.97
N VAL A 95 5.84 2.35 1.08
CA VAL A 95 5.62 1.13 1.84
C VAL A 95 4.89 0.11 0.98
N TRP A 96 4.88 -1.18 1.36
CA TRP A 96 4.21 -2.20 0.55
C TRP A 96 3.32 -3.12 1.39
N GLY A 97 2.32 -3.69 0.71
CA GLY A 97 1.40 -4.68 1.24
C GLY A 97 1.08 -5.76 0.23
N VAL A 98 0.32 -6.77 0.66
CA VAL A 98 -0.07 -7.94 -0.13
C VAL A 98 -1.53 -7.82 -0.55
N LEU A 99 -1.83 -8.19 -1.80
CA LEU A 99 -3.18 -8.32 -2.34
C LEU A 99 -3.59 -9.79 -2.39
N TYR A 100 -4.83 -10.07 -1.98
CA TYR A 100 -5.39 -11.41 -1.96
C TYR A 100 -6.59 -11.53 -2.90
N GLN A 101 -6.85 -12.75 -3.38
CA GLN A 101 -7.91 -13.03 -4.35
C GLN A 101 -9.28 -12.50 -3.93
N GLY A 102 -9.66 -12.64 -2.67
CA GLY A 102 -10.94 -12.15 -2.14
C GLY A 102 -11.02 -10.63 -1.93
N MET A 103 -9.97 -9.87 -2.26
CA MET A 103 -9.93 -8.42 -2.10
C MET A 103 -10.25 -7.65 -3.38
N VAL A 104 -10.21 -8.29 -4.56
CA VAL A 104 -10.36 -7.61 -5.84
C VAL A 104 -11.69 -7.96 -6.49
N LEU A 105 -12.49 -6.93 -6.71
CA LEU A 105 -13.82 -6.95 -7.32
C LEU A 105 -13.75 -6.42 -8.75
N ASP A 106 -14.75 -6.72 -9.57
CA ASP A 106 -14.85 -6.18 -10.93
C ASP A 106 -15.58 -4.83 -10.95
N THR A 107 -15.31 -4.00 -11.97
CA THR A 107 -16.00 -2.73 -12.21
C THR A 107 -17.51 -2.89 -12.24
N GLY A 108 -18.24 -1.93 -11.68
CA GLY A 108 -19.68 -2.00 -11.50
C GLY A 108 -20.12 -2.67 -10.20
N SER A 109 -19.17 -3.14 -9.36
CA SER A 109 -19.50 -3.71 -8.06
C SER A 109 -20.18 -2.73 -7.12
N VAL A 110 -21.14 -3.27 -6.33
CA VAL A 110 -21.80 -2.55 -5.23
C VAL A 110 -21.16 -2.99 -3.92
N VAL A 111 -20.55 -2.05 -3.21
CA VAL A 111 -19.83 -2.27 -1.96
C VAL A 111 -20.57 -1.56 -0.83
N ASP A 112 -20.61 -2.18 0.36
CA ASP A 112 -21.11 -1.50 1.56
C ASP A 112 -20.23 -0.27 1.87
N ALA A 113 -20.83 0.92 2.04
CA ALA A 113 -20.06 2.12 2.41
C ALA A 113 -19.30 1.92 3.74
N ALA A 114 -19.81 1.07 4.64
CA ALA A 114 -19.17 0.65 5.87
C ALA A 114 -18.40 -0.67 5.71
N PHE A 115 -17.65 -0.85 4.59
CA PHE A 115 -16.89 -2.07 4.34
C PHE A 115 -15.69 -2.29 5.29
N GLY A 116 -15.33 -1.28 6.06
CA GLY A 116 -14.24 -1.28 7.04
C GLY A 116 -14.58 -0.46 8.28
N ALA A 117 -13.64 -0.38 9.21
CA ALA A 117 -13.74 0.46 10.40
C ALA A 117 -13.51 1.95 10.09
N ARG A 118 -12.62 2.23 9.15
CA ARG A 118 -12.24 3.56 8.65
C ARG A 118 -12.12 3.51 7.12
N PRO A 119 -13.23 3.18 6.41
CA PRO A 119 -13.21 2.93 4.98
C PRO A 119 -12.90 4.20 4.20
N LEU A 120 -12.07 4.06 3.18
CA LEU A 120 -11.70 5.13 2.26
C LEU A 120 -11.70 4.58 0.83
N PHE A 121 -11.65 5.46 -0.17
CA PHE A 121 -11.42 5.10 -1.57
C PHE A 121 -10.46 6.09 -2.22
N GLU A 122 -9.73 5.61 -3.22
CA GLU A 122 -8.77 6.41 -3.99
C GLU A 122 -8.63 5.88 -5.41
N ALA A 123 -8.21 6.77 -6.33
CA ALA A 123 -7.87 6.39 -7.69
C ALA A 123 -6.47 5.78 -7.72
N ASP A 124 -6.34 4.59 -8.29
CA ASP A 124 -5.10 3.82 -8.40
C ASP A 124 -5.03 3.14 -9.78
N MET A 125 -4.01 2.38 -10.05
CA MET A 125 -3.83 1.58 -11.25
C MET A 125 -3.09 0.29 -10.90
N LEU A 126 -3.53 -0.82 -11.50
CA LEU A 126 -2.80 -2.08 -11.43
C LEU A 126 -2.02 -2.29 -12.73
N VAL A 127 -0.88 -2.95 -12.62
CA VAL A 127 -0.21 -3.60 -13.75
C VAL A 127 -0.13 -5.10 -13.51
N ARG A 128 -0.16 -5.90 -14.59
CA ARG A 128 0.02 -7.35 -14.50
C ARG A 128 1.42 -7.74 -14.96
N VAL A 129 2.10 -8.50 -14.12
CA VAL A 129 3.45 -9.02 -14.40
C VAL A 129 3.38 -10.08 -15.49
N LYS A 130 4.22 -9.93 -16.52
CA LYS A 130 4.40 -10.90 -17.62
C LYS A 130 5.61 -11.78 -17.42
N SER A 131 6.72 -11.20 -16.91
CA SER A 131 8.02 -11.85 -16.83
C SER A 131 8.68 -11.62 -15.48
N ALA A 132 9.43 -12.62 -14.98
CA ALA A 132 10.25 -12.50 -13.78
C ALA A 132 11.39 -11.47 -13.92
N ASP A 133 11.73 -11.03 -15.13
CA ASP A 133 12.71 -9.96 -15.39
C ASP A 133 12.35 -8.64 -14.71
N ILE A 134 11.07 -8.45 -14.36
CA ILE A 134 10.56 -7.30 -13.60
C ILE A 134 11.32 -7.11 -12.28
N ASN A 135 11.85 -8.18 -11.67
CA ASN A 135 12.62 -8.10 -10.44
C ASN A 135 14.02 -7.49 -10.63
N SER A 136 14.49 -7.39 -11.87
CA SER A 136 15.76 -6.76 -12.24
C SER A 136 15.57 -5.37 -12.86
N ALA A 137 14.32 -4.91 -13.03
CA ALA A 137 13.99 -3.62 -13.64
C ALA A 137 14.60 -2.46 -12.85
N LYS A 138 15.14 -1.48 -13.58
CA LYS A 138 15.75 -0.25 -13.02
C LYS A 138 15.07 1.01 -13.52
N THR A 139 14.30 0.91 -14.59
CA THR A 139 13.64 2.02 -15.25
C THR A 139 12.18 1.69 -15.55
N PRO A 140 11.31 2.70 -15.77
CA PRO A 140 9.96 2.50 -16.29
C PRO A 140 9.91 1.66 -17.58
N ALA A 141 10.91 1.79 -18.46
CA ALA A 141 10.98 1.03 -19.69
C ALA A 141 11.23 -0.47 -19.44
N ASP A 142 12.09 -0.82 -18.48
CA ASP A 142 12.33 -2.21 -18.08
C ASP A 142 11.06 -2.83 -17.49
N VAL A 143 10.33 -2.06 -16.66
CA VAL A 143 9.05 -2.49 -16.11
C VAL A 143 8.06 -2.72 -17.23
N LEU A 144 7.92 -1.78 -18.19
CA LEU A 144 6.98 -1.91 -19.30
C LEU A 144 7.26 -3.15 -20.16
N ALA A 145 8.52 -3.51 -20.37
CA ALA A 145 8.92 -4.72 -21.08
C ALA A 145 8.52 -6.01 -20.33
N SER A 146 8.32 -5.91 -19.01
CA SER A 146 8.07 -7.04 -18.10
C SER A 146 6.61 -7.15 -17.63
N ILE A 147 5.71 -6.29 -18.12
CA ILE A 147 4.26 -6.35 -17.89
C ILE A 147 3.50 -6.58 -19.20
N ASP A 148 2.29 -7.09 -19.13
CA ASP A 148 1.42 -7.29 -20.29
C ASP A 148 0.10 -6.52 -20.23
N GLN A 149 -0.31 -6.04 -19.07
CA GLN A 149 -1.53 -5.27 -18.92
C GLN A 149 -1.37 -4.09 -17.95
N ILE A 150 -2.09 -3.01 -18.24
CA ILE A 150 -2.43 -1.94 -17.32
C ILE A 150 -3.94 -2.01 -17.05
N ILE A 151 -4.35 -1.79 -15.82
CA ILE A 151 -5.73 -2.02 -15.38
C ILE A 151 -6.19 -0.83 -14.53
N PRO A 152 -7.20 -0.06 -14.94
CA PRO A 152 -7.85 0.94 -14.10
C PRO A 152 -8.24 0.34 -12.76
N PHE A 153 -8.07 1.09 -11.66
CA PHE A 153 -8.34 0.57 -10.33
C PHE A 153 -8.87 1.65 -9.39
N ILE A 154 -9.86 1.30 -8.58
CA ILE A 154 -10.26 2.05 -7.40
C ILE A 154 -9.83 1.23 -6.20
N GLU A 155 -8.86 1.73 -5.44
CA GLU A 155 -8.51 1.10 -4.17
C GLU A 155 -9.52 1.49 -3.10
N LEU A 156 -9.84 0.53 -2.22
CA LEU A 156 -10.77 0.66 -1.11
C LEU A 156 -10.05 0.29 0.19
N PRO A 157 -9.13 1.14 0.67
CA PRO A 157 -8.37 0.87 1.88
C PRO A 157 -9.21 1.07 3.15
N ASP A 158 -8.79 0.41 4.24
CA ASP A 158 -9.36 0.56 5.58
C ASP A 158 -8.23 0.82 6.59
N LEU A 159 -8.13 2.02 7.12
CA LEU A 159 -7.10 2.37 8.10
C LEU A 159 -7.26 1.63 9.44
N ALA A 160 -8.42 1.06 9.70
CA ALA A 160 -8.77 0.05 10.72
C ALA A 160 -8.35 0.31 12.17
N VAL A 161 -7.64 1.40 12.50
CA VAL A 161 -7.18 1.76 13.86
C VAL A 161 -8.06 2.80 14.52
N GLN A 162 -7.96 2.96 15.84
CA GLN A 162 -8.72 3.94 16.60
C GLN A 162 -8.38 5.37 16.18
N THR A 163 -7.09 5.67 16.02
CA THR A 163 -6.57 7.02 15.73
C THR A 163 -5.71 7.03 14.46
N PRO A 164 -6.31 7.01 13.24
CA PRO A 164 -5.54 6.95 11.98
C PRO A 164 -4.50 8.06 11.79
N THR A 165 -4.67 9.20 12.45
CA THR A 165 -3.71 10.32 12.42
C THR A 165 -2.40 10.03 13.13
N ARG A 166 -2.33 8.95 13.92
CA ARG A 166 -1.12 8.47 14.62
C ARG A 166 -0.34 7.43 13.80
N LEU A 167 -0.92 6.91 12.72
CA LEU A 167 -0.21 6.01 11.81
C LEU A 167 0.92 6.75 11.10
N ASN A 168 2.10 6.16 11.14
CA ASN A 168 3.26 6.52 10.33
C ASN A 168 3.56 5.43 9.28
N GLY A 169 4.63 5.58 8.50
CA GLY A 169 5.00 4.61 7.47
C GLY A 169 5.15 3.17 7.99
N PRO A 170 5.96 2.90 9.04
CA PRO A 170 6.09 1.56 9.62
C PRO A 170 4.77 1.02 10.18
N GLY A 171 3.98 1.83 10.88
CA GLY A 171 2.66 1.42 11.36
C GLY A 171 1.72 1.03 10.21
N LEU A 172 1.72 1.81 9.12
CA LEU A 172 0.94 1.51 7.91
C LEU A 172 1.44 0.22 7.24
N ALA A 173 2.76 0.01 7.13
CA ALA A 173 3.34 -1.22 6.60
C ALA A 173 2.94 -2.45 7.45
N GLY A 174 2.97 -2.32 8.78
CA GLY A 174 2.60 -3.38 9.71
C GLY A 174 1.14 -3.85 9.55
N ILE A 175 0.23 -2.95 9.18
CA ILE A 175 -1.18 -3.28 8.92
C ILE A 175 -1.47 -3.61 7.44
N ASN A 176 -0.47 -4.10 6.71
CA ASN A 176 -0.57 -4.47 5.30
C ASN A 176 -1.01 -3.30 4.40
N VAL A 177 -0.51 -2.09 4.67
CA VAL A 177 -0.81 -0.85 3.94
C VAL A 177 -2.32 -0.62 3.76
N ALA A 178 -3.07 -0.90 4.83
CA ALA A 178 -4.53 -0.74 4.88
C ALA A 178 -5.30 -1.51 3.78
N ALA A 179 -4.69 -2.47 3.08
CA ALA A 179 -5.33 -3.22 2.00
C ALA A 179 -6.60 -3.91 2.50
N ARG A 180 -7.76 -3.59 1.91
CA ARG A 180 -9.06 -4.14 2.30
C ARG A 180 -9.83 -4.71 1.11
N LEU A 181 -10.17 -3.86 0.15
CA LEU A 181 -10.84 -4.21 -1.11
C LEU A 181 -10.29 -3.33 -2.24
N GLY A 182 -10.66 -3.64 -3.45
CA GLY A 182 -10.45 -2.79 -4.61
C GLY A 182 -11.33 -3.22 -5.78
N VAL A 183 -11.61 -2.30 -6.67
CA VAL A 183 -12.44 -2.52 -7.86
C VAL A 183 -11.58 -2.32 -9.10
N LYS A 184 -11.33 -3.39 -9.85
CA LYS A 184 -10.56 -3.34 -11.10
C LYS A 184 -11.46 -3.10 -12.31
N GLY A 185 -10.99 -2.25 -13.22
CA GLY A 185 -11.59 -2.02 -14.52
C GLY A 185 -11.21 -3.08 -15.56
N LEU A 186 -11.56 -2.81 -16.80
CA LEU A 186 -11.16 -3.65 -17.92
C LEU A 186 -9.66 -3.46 -18.21
N PRO A 187 -8.91 -4.55 -18.37
CA PRO A 187 -7.49 -4.46 -18.67
C PRO A 187 -7.25 -3.92 -20.09
N VAL A 188 -6.15 -3.21 -20.24
CA VAL A 188 -5.62 -2.75 -21.54
C VAL A 188 -4.27 -3.41 -21.75
N ASP A 189 -4.12 -4.10 -22.88
CA ASP A 189 -2.88 -4.79 -23.19
C ASP A 189 -1.76 -3.81 -23.54
N VAL A 190 -0.56 -4.08 -23.05
CA VAL A 190 0.65 -3.33 -23.37
C VAL A 190 1.01 -3.54 -24.84
N PRO A 191 1.26 -2.47 -25.62
CA PRO A 191 1.66 -2.60 -27.01
C PRO A 191 2.95 -3.40 -27.17
N THR A 192 3.03 -4.18 -28.25
CA THR A 192 4.24 -4.99 -28.58
C THR A 192 5.23 -4.25 -29.48
N THR A 193 4.82 -3.14 -30.12
CA THR A 193 5.69 -2.35 -31.01
C THR A 193 6.47 -1.31 -30.19
N ALA A 194 7.72 -1.03 -30.62
CA ALA A 194 8.56 -0.02 -29.96
C ALA A 194 7.89 1.36 -29.89
N GLY A 195 7.25 1.81 -30.97
CA GLY A 195 6.53 3.08 -30.97
C GLY A 195 5.34 3.11 -30.04
N GLY A 196 4.59 2.00 -29.94
CA GLY A 196 3.49 1.87 -29.00
C GLY A 196 3.95 1.87 -27.55
N GLN A 197 5.07 1.22 -27.25
CA GLN A 197 5.67 1.22 -25.91
C GLN A 197 6.19 2.62 -25.51
N ALA A 198 6.87 3.31 -26.41
CA ALA A 198 7.33 4.68 -26.16
C ALA A 198 6.16 5.63 -25.90
N TRP A 199 5.09 5.53 -26.73
CA TRP A 199 3.88 6.29 -26.51
C TRP A 199 3.22 5.98 -25.15
N LEU A 200 3.15 4.70 -24.78
CA LEU A 200 2.51 4.28 -23.51
C LEU A 200 3.30 4.80 -22.30
N LEU A 201 4.65 4.78 -22.36
CA LEU A 201 5.50 5.35 -21.30
C LEU A 201 5.20 6.85 -21.09
N GLU A 202 5.20 7.64 -22.16
CA GLU A 202 4.87 9.05 -22.07
C GLU A 202 3.44 9.29 -21.57
N SER A 203 2.48 8.51 -22.10
CA SER A 203 1.08 8.63 -21.71
C SER A 203 0.85 8.30 -20.25
N LEU A 204 1.51 7.29 -19.69
CA LEU A 204 1.42 6.93 -18.27
C LEU A 204 1.95 8.04 -17.36
N ARG A 205 3.03 8.74 -17.76
CA ARG A 205 3.57 9.86 -17.01
C ARG A 205 2.66 11.08 -17.07
N ASP A 206 2.13 11.38 -18.26
CA ASP A 206 1.48 12.66 -18.55
C ASP A 206 -0.06 12.60 -18.40
N MET A 207 -0.64 11.41 -18.26
CA MET A 207 -2.08 11.23 -18.07
C MET A 207 -2.62 12.05 -16.91
N THR A 208 -3.87 12.50 -17.05
CA THR A 208 -4.64 13.03 -15.94
C THR A 208 -5.63 11.98 -15.46
N VAL A 209 -5.58 11.65 -14.18
CA VAL A 209 -6.53 10.75 -13.53
C VAL A 209 -7.62 11.59 -12.89
N VAL A 210 -8.87 11.38 -13.29
CA VAL A 210 -10.02 12.16 -12.81
C VAL A 210 -11.02 11.25 -12.13
N MET A 211 -11.37 11.59 -10.92
CA MET A 211 -12.40 10.91 -10.13
C MET A 211 -13.65 11.77 -10.10
N LYS A 212 -14.80 11.21 -10.46
CA LYS A 212 -16.11 11.87 -10.49
C LYS A 212 -17.15 11.09 -9.69
N ASP A 213 -18.16 11.78 -9.22
CA ASP A 213 -19.36 11.12 -8.70
C ASP A 213 -20.31 10.68 -9.82
N GLY A 214 -21.40 9.99 -9.46
CA GLY A 214 -22.41 9.51 -10.39
C GLY A 214 -23.19 10.61 -11.12
N GLN A 215 -23.11 11.86 -10.68
CA GLN A 215 -23.69 13.05 -11.31
C GLN A 215 -22.70 13.77 -12.22
N GLY A 216 -21.44 13.30 -12.28
CA GLY A 216 -20.38 13.87 -13.10
C GLY A 216 -19.58 14.99 -12.41
N ALA A 217 -19.87 15.31 -11.15
CA ALA A 217 -19.08 16.28 -10.39
C ALA A 217 -17.70 15.70 -10.06
N GLU A 218 -16.65 16.50 -10.26
CA GLU A 218 -15.29 16.10 -9.97
C GLU A 218 -15.08 16.03 -8.45
N LEU A 219 -14.60 14.88 -7.97
CA LEU A 219 -14.26 14.64 -6.57
C LEU A 219 -12.77 14.86 -6.32
N ALA A 220 -11.93 14.50 -7.28
CA ALA A 220 -10.50 14.63 -7.21
C ALA A 220 -9.86 14.48 -8.60
N ARG A 221 -8.61 14.97 -8.72
CA ARG A 221 -7.76 14.72 -9.88
C ARG A 221 -6.30 14.59 -9.46
N GLY A 222 -5.51 13.93 -10.31
CA GLY A 222 -4.06 13.80 -10.18
C GLY A 222 -3.42 13.52 -11.52
N LYS A 223 -2.12 13.41 -11.54
CA LYS A 223 -1.31 13.14 -12.74
C LYS A 223 -0.55 11.83 -12.59
N GLY A 224 -0.20 11.21 -13.71
CA GLY A 224 0.68 10.06 -13.70
C GLY A 224 1.99 10.34 -12.98
N SER A 225 2.60 11.49 -13.24
CA SER A 225 3.85 11.94 -12.61
C SER A 225 3.79 12.18 -11.10
N ASP A 226 2.61 12.23 -10.48
CA ASP A 226 2.47 12.36 -9.03
C ASP A 226 2.97 11.13 -8.28
N ILE A 227 3.00 9.97 -8.94
CA ILE A 227 3.55 8.72 -8.40
C ILE A 227 5.01 8.61 -8.79
N LEU A 228 5.92 8.97 -7.88
CA LEU A 228 7.38 8.82 -8.04
C LEU A 228 7.90 9.29 -9.41
N GLU A 229 7.38 10.44 -9.90
CA GLU A 229 7.69 11.07 -11.19
C GLU A 229 7.22 10.27 -12.43
N HIS A 230 7.01 8.96 -12.29
CA HIS A 230 6.44 8.07 -13.29
C HIS A 230 5.82 6.85 -12.59
N PRO A 231 4.55 6.46 -12.86
CA PRO A 231 3.87 5.45 -12.05
C PRO A 231 4.56 4.07 -12.05
N LEU A 232 5.28 3.71 -13.11
CA LEU A 232 6.04 2.46 -13.15
C LEU A 232 7.29 2.47 -12.24
N ASN A 233 7.74 3.63 -11.74
CA ASN A 233 8.78 3.69 -10.70
C ASN A 233 8.32 3.04 -9.39
N ALA A 234 7.02 3.01 -9.13
CA ALA A 234 6.48 2.28 -7.98
C ALA A 234 6.78 0.77 -8.07
N VAL A 235 6.78 0.20 -9.27
CA VAL A 235 7.14 -1.21 -9.50
C VAL A 235 8.64 -1.44 -9.30
N VAL A 236 9.50 -0.55 -9.82
CA VAL A 236 10.96 -0.61 -9.59
C VAL A 236 11.26 -0.60 -8.10
N TRP A 237 10.64 0.33 -7.37
CA TRP A 237 10.81 0.42 -5.92
C TRP A 237 10.31 -0.85 -5.22
N LEU A 238 9.11 -1.31 -5.57
CA LEU A 238 8.48 -2.49 -4.96
C LEU A 238 9.31 -3.75 -5.16
N ALA A 239 9.83 -4.00 -6.38
CA ALA A 239 10.68 -5.15 -6.65
C ALA A 239 11.94 -5.15 -5.75
N GLY A 240 12.56 -3.98 -5.57
CA GLY A 240 13.69 -3.81 -4.66
C GLY A 240 13.31 -4.02 -3.18
N ALA A 241 12.13 -3.56 -2.76
CA ALA A 241 11.63 -3.74 -1.39
C ALA A 241 11.31 -5.21 -1.09
N LEU A 242 10.66 -5.91 -2.02
CA LEU A 242 10.37 -7.34 -1.90
C LEU A 242 11.65 -8.17 -1.82
N ALA A 243 12.65 -7.85 -2.65
CA ALA A 243 13.94 -8.56 -2.65
C ALA A 243 14.68 -8.47 -1.30
N LYS A 244 14.57 -7.36 -0.58
CA LYS A 244 15.14 -7.21 0.78
C LYS A 244 14.52 -8.19 1.79
N GLU A 245 13.29 -8.64 1.54
CA GLU A 245 12.59 -9.62 2.39
C GLU A 245 12.58 -11.03 1.78
N GLY A 246 13.41 -11.29 0.76
CA GLY A 246 13.52 -12.59 0.09
C GLY A 246 12.32 -12.96 -0.78
N LEU A 247 11.51 -11.97 -1.17
CA LEU A 247 10.34 -12.11 -2.01
C LEU A 247 10.63 -11.62 -3.44
N ALA A 248 9.81 -12.07 -4.40
CA ALA A 248 9.92 -11.67 -5.78
C ALA A 248 8.54 -11.66 -6.45
N LEU A 249 8.35 -10.75 -7.40
CA LEU A 249 7.20 -10.72 -8.29
C LEU A 249 7.25 -11.92 -9.26
N LYS A 250 6.08 -12.46 -9.56
CA LYS A 250 5.91 -13.64 -10.44
C LYS A 250 4.99 -13.30 -11.61
N PRO A 251 5.13 -13.98 -12.76
CA PRO A 251 4.16 -13.86 -13.85
C PRO A 251 2.74 -14.10 -13.35
N GLY A 252 1.82 -13.20 -13.70
CA GLY A 252 0.43 -13.19 -13.25
C GLY A 252 0.15 -12.31 -12.03
N ASP A 253 1.18 -11.93 -11.25
CA ASP A 253 0.99 -11.02 -10.11
C ASP A 253 0.45 -9.66 -10.57
N LEU A 254 -0.44 -9.10 -9.77
CA LEU A 254 -0.93 -7.73 -9.90
C LEU A 254 -0.10 -6.80 -9.02
N VAL A 255 0.27 -5.63 -9.53
CA VAL A 255 0.95 -4.60 -8.74
C VAL A 255 0.12 -3.32 -8.77
N SER A 256 -0.37 -2.88 -7.60
CA SER A 256 -1.00 -1.57 -7.40
C SER A 256 0.09 -0.52 -7.24
N LEU A 257 -0.02 0.57 -8.02
CA LEU A 257 1.02 1.58 -8.16
C LEU A 257 0.94 2.67 -7.09
N GLY A 258 -0.22 2.75 -6.40
CA GLY A 258 -0.51 3.76 -5.40
C GLY A 258 -1.41 4.88 -5.92
N SER A 259 -1.71 5.83 -5.05
CA SER A 259 -2.79 6.78 -5.24
C SER A 259 -2.45 7.96 -6.13
N PHE A 260 -3.30 8.21 -7.13
CA PHE A 260 -3.33 9.43 -7.94
C PHE A 260 -4.23 10.52 -7.33
N SER A 261 -4.93 10.22 -6.24
CA SER A 261 -5.92 11.12 -5.65
C SER A 261 -5.79 11.17 -4.13
N PRO A 262 -6.40 12.16 -3.44
CA PRO A 262 -6.58 12.06 -2.00
C PRO A 262 -7.47 10.88 -1.62
N LEU A 263 -7.26 10.36 -0.41
CA LEU A 263 -8.13 9.37 0.25
C LEU A 263 -9.45 10.03 0.67
N LEU A 264 -10.57 9.55 0.16
CA LEU A 264 -11.91 10.08 0.43
C LEU A 264 -12.77 9.04 1.16
N PRO A 265 -13.65 9.46 2.10
CA PRO A 265 -14.59 8.54 2.74
C PRO A 265 -15.78 8.25 1.81
N PRO A 266 -16.21 6.97 1.69
CA PRO A 266 -17.39 6.62 0.91
C PRO A 266 -18.68 7.06 1.62
N LYS A 267 -19.74 7.30 0.83
CA LYS A 267 -21.07 7.60 1.34
C LYS A 267 -22.08 6.62 0.73
N ALA A 268 -23.04 6.14 1.53
CA ALA A 268 -24.11 5.30 1.01
C ALA A 268 -24.90 6.04 -0.10
N GLY A 269 -25.20 5.33 -1.19
CA GLY A 269 -25.82 5.89 -2.40
C GLY A 269 -24.85 6.55 -3.37
N GLN A 270 -23.56 6.67 -3.03
CA GLN A 270 -22.56 7.30 -3.90
C GLN A 270 -22.05 6.32 -4.96
N THR A 271 -22.02 6.74 -6.22
CA THR A 271 -21.27 6.09 -7.29
C THR A 271 -20.01 6.90 -7.57
N VAL A 272 -18.89 6.22 -7.76
CA VAL A 272 -17.60 6.82 -8.09
C VAL A 272 -17.10 6.24 -9.40
N LEU A 273 -16.65 7.13 -10.30
CA LEU A 273 -16.04 6.79 -11.58
C LEU A 273 -14.61 7.34 -11.59
N VAL A 274 -13.65 6.53 -12.04
CA VAL A 274 -12.28 6.98 -12.30
C VAL A 274 -11.96 6.81 -13.76
N THR A 275 -11.45 7.88 -14.39
CA THR A 275 -11.00 7.93 -15.78
C THR A 275 -9.53 8.32 -15.88
N TYR A 276 -8.87 7.89 -16.95
CA TYR A 276 -7.44 8.13 -17.21
C TYR A 276 -7.30 8.87 -18.53
N GLU A 277 -7.46 10.19 -18.47
CA GLU A 277 -7.41 11.08 -19.64
C GLU A 277 -5.98 11.14 -20.20
N GLY A 278 -5.83 10.98 -21.52
CA GLY A 278 -4.53 10.86 -22.18
C GLY A 278 -4.03 9.42 -22.36
N LEU A 279 -4.70 8.45 -21.71
CA LEU A 279 -4.39 7.03 -21.85
C LEU A 279 -5.46 6.34 -22.70
N SER A 280 -5.14 6.04 -23.95
CA SER A 280 -6.11 5.47 -24.89
C SER A 280 -6.56 4.06 -24.47
N ARG A 281 -7.76 3.66 -24.90
CA ARG A 281 -8.40 2.36 -24.67
C ARG A 281 -8.80 2.06 -23.22
N THR A 282 -8.49 2.90 -22.25
CA THR A 282 -9.02 2.72 -20.90
C THR A 282 -10.52 3.04 -20.87
N GLN A 283 -11.26 2.21 -20.15
CA GLN A 283 -12.67 2.46 -19.81
C GLN A 283 -12.73 2.98 -18.37
N PRO A 284 -13.76 3.78 -18.03
CA PRO A 284 -13.96 4.17 -16.64
C PRO A 284 -14.08 2.94 -15.73
N VAL A 285 -13.43 2.96 -14.58
CA VAL A 285 -13.70 2.00 -13.51
C VAL A 285 -14.75 2.60 -12.58
N VAL A 286 -15.73 1.79 -12.16
CA VAL A 286 -16.92 2.24 -11.44
C VAL A 286 -17.10 1.41 -10.18
N ALA A 287 -17.32 2.09 -9.05
CA ALA A 287 -17.77 1.50 -7.79
C ALA A 287 -19.00 2.23 -7.26
N THR A 288 -19.97 1.49 -6.74
CA THR A 288 -21.16 2.07 -6.08
C THR A 288 -21.17 1.65 -4.62
N PHE A 289 -21.40 2.61 -3.73
CA PHE A 289 -21.49 2.37 -2.29
C PHE A 289 -22.96 2.34 -1.86
N LYS A 290 -23.38 1.30 -1.13
CA LYS A 290 -24.72 1.15 -0.54
C LYS A 290 -24.70 1.33 0.97
#